data_a3ff10cf9690f5ee9f50affb14a42a7c
#
_entry.id   a3ff10cf9690f5ee9f50affb14a42a7c
#
_cell.length_a   1.000
_cell.length_b   1.000
_cell.length_c   1.000
_cell.angle_alpha   90.00
_cell.angle_beta   90.00
_cell.angle_gamma   90.00
#
_symmetry.space_group_name_H-M   'P 1'
#
loop_
_entity.id
_entity.type
_entity.pdbx_description
1 polymer ?
#
loop_
_entity_poly.entity_id
_entity_poly.type
_entity_poly.pdbx_seq_one_letter_code
_entity_poly.pdbx_strand_id
1 'polypeptide(L)'
;MRRSVICLLCIGTTLSLTAQQGAPVEDPTHWRRYRQQATTPQPDRGLTDPAILGAIDLHAHHDPDSYPRQADAFEIARLAKERGLRGIVLKNHWTETAGLAYLVRKYATPGLEVFGAVTLDTPTGGINPQAVRYMADVVGGYGRIVWLPTHDSEHEVRYNKEQRPFVRVSRAGKLLPEVHEVIGLVAQHDLTLATGHVTPEEALQILKAAKAAGVKRMIVTHPLLDPQFTWMSVEQLREAANLGAFIELTGGAITAEGEPKRRALAAVRAIGARHFIVGSDAGLAGRLNHTDTLALAAKSLRAAGVSDADLTLMFKENPAFLVKLQP
;
A
#
# COMPACT_ATOMS: atom_id res chain seq x y z
N MET A 1 -66.51 -50.36 21.82
CA MET A 1 -65.38 -49.97 20.93
C MET A 1 -64.92 -48.59 21.29
N ARG A 2 -63.90 -48.46 22.10
CA ARG A 2 -63.34 -47.15 22.47
C ARG A 2 -62.02 -46.98 21.73
N ARG A 3 -61.92 -45.97 20.88
CA ARG A 3 -60.68 -45.61 20.18
C ARG A 3 -59.89 -44.64 21.06
N SER A 4 -58.76 -45.07 21.50
CA SER A 4 -57.77 -44.21 22.20
C SER A 4 -57.00 -43.40 21.18
N VAL A 5 -57.03 -42.08 21.34
CA VAL A 5 -56.18 -41.15 20.55
C VAL A 5 -54.92 -40.91 21.37
N ILE A 6 -53.79 -41.34 20.78
CA ILE A 6 -52.45 -41.04 21.37
C ILE A 6 -52.04 -39.69 20.85
N CYS A 7 -51.88 -38.74 21.75
CA CYS A 7 -51.38 -37.43 21.48
C CYS A 7 -49.84 -37.48 21.59
N LEU A 8 -49.10 -37.36 20.45
CA LEU A 8 -47.66 -37.21 20.45
C LEU A 8 -47.32 -35.75 20.80
N LEU A 9 -46.73 -35.56 21.97
CA LEU A 9 -46.07 -34.28 22.31
C LEU A 9 -44.73 -34.20 21.60
N CYS A 10 -44.66 -33.36 20.57
CA CYS A 10 -43.37 -32.92 20.01
C CYS A 10 -42.74 -31.91 20.97
N ILE A 11 -41.73 -32.35 21.70
CA ILE A 11 -40.84 -31.45 22.46
C ILE A 11 -39.88 -30.81 21.47
N GLY A 12 -40.23 -29.60 21.03
CA GLY A 12 -39.32 -28.77 20.23
C GLY A 12 -38.19 -28.22 21.10
N THR A 13 -37.00 -28.75 20.98
CA THR A 13 -35.79 -28.12 21.52
C THR A 13 -35.48 -26.92 20.67
N THR A 14 -35.83 -25.73 21.12
CA THR A 14 -35.33 -24.46 20.57
C THR A 14 -33.85 -24.34 20.97
N LEU A 15 -32.94 -24.66 20.03
CA LEU A 15 -31.56 -24.25 20.13
C LEU A 15 -31.53 -22.71 20.03
N SER A 16 -31.39 -22.04 21.19
CA SER A 16 -31.04 -20.63 21.22
C SER A 16 -29.60 -20.50 20.70
N LEU A 17 -29.43 -20.06 19.44
CA LEU A 17 -28.19 -19.48 18.98
C LEU A 17 -28.00 -18.19 19.77
N THR A 18 -27.34 -18.26 20.90
CA THR A 18 -26.72 -17.07 21.48
C THR A 18 -25.60 -16.68 20.52
N ALA A 19 -25.86 -15.70 19.64
CA ALA A 19 -24.79 -14.98 18.98
C ALA A 19 -23.85 -14.51 20.11
N GLN A 20 -22.62 -15.06 20.15
CA GLN A 20 -21.56 -14.46 20.94
C GLN A 20 -21.42 -13.04 20.41
N GLN A 21 -22.03 -12.09 21.10
CA GLN A 21 -21.69 -10.69 20.95
C GLN A 21 -20.22 -10.61 21.36
N GLY A 22 -19.34 -10.56 20.35
CA GLY A 22 -17.94 -10.23 20.60
C GLY A 22 -17.92 -8.94 21.41
N ALA A 23 -17.01 -8.85 22.38
CA ALA A 23 -16.78 -7.62 23.12
C ALA A 23 -16.75 -6.45 22.13
N PRO A 24 -17.35 -5.29 22.49
CA PRO A 24 -17.31 -4.13 21.62
C PRO A 24 -15.85 -3.92 21.21
N VAL A 25 -15.59 -3.90 19.90
CA VAL A 25 -14.27 -3.59 19.37
C VAL A 25 -13.98 -2.18 19.85
N GLU A 26 -13.17 -2.06 20.90
CA GLU A 26 -12.73 -0.74 21.35
C GLU A 26 -12.11 -0.03 20.14
N ASP A 27 -12.58 1.20 19.91
CA ASP A 27 -12.07 2.07 18.83
C ASP A 27 -10.54 2.11 18.95
N PRO A 28 -9.79 1.57 17.98
CA PRO A 28 -8.35 1.43 18.11
C PRO A 28 -7.74 2.79 18.33
N THR A 29 -7.00 2.96 19.41
CA THR A 29 -6.31 4.21 19.79
C THR A 29 -5.45 4.79 18.67
N HIS A 30 -4.99 3.93 17.77
CA HIS A 30 -4.27 4.24 16.55
C HIS A 30 -5.04 5.22 15.64
N TRP A 31 -6.31 4.95 15.34
CA TRP A 31 -7.14 5.81 14.50
C TRP A 31 -7.46 7.15 15.14
N ARG A 32 -7.56 7.20 16.48
CA ARG A 32 -7.73 8.45 17.23
C ARG A 32 -6.56 9.38 17.01
N ARG A 33 -5.32 8.87 16.96
CA ARG A 33 -4.12 9.66 16.69
C ARG A 33 -4.17 10.34 15.32
N TYR A 34 -4.60 9.63 14.28
CA TYR A 34 -4.77 10.21 12.93
C TYR A 34 -5.99 11.13 12.86
N ARG A 35 -7.10 10.80 13.51
CA ARG A 35 -8.29 11.67 13.58
C ARG A 35 -8.06 12.97 14.35
N GLN A 36 -7.12 13.00 15.28
CA GLN A 36 -6.72 14.19 16.03
C GLN A 36 -5.68 15.05 15.31
N GLN A 37 -5.09 14.55 14.20
CA GLN A 37 -4.23 15.36 13.35
C GLN A 37 -5.05 16.41 12.60
N ALA A 38 -4.36 17.41 12.03
CA ALA A 38 -4.99 18.50 11.32
C ALA A 38 -6.05 17.98 10.33
N THR A 39 -7.26 18.50 10.43
CA THR A 39 -8.37 18.17 9.52
C THR A 39 -8.43 19.11 8.33
N THR A 40 -7.65 20.19 8.35
CA THR A 40 -7.65 21.19 7.28
C THR A 40 -6.58 20.85 6.25
N PRO A 41 -6.94 20.70 4.97
CA PRO A 41 -5.98 20.53 3.90
C PRO A 41 -4.95 21.66 3.86
N GLN A 42 -3.70 21.33 3.55
CA GLN A 42 -2.70 22.35 3.24
C GLN A 42 -2.97 22.92 1.84
N PRO A 43 -2.78 24.23 1.65
CA PRO A 43 -2.88 24.83 0.32
C PRO A 43 -1.82 24.21 -0.61
N ASP A 44 -2.17 24.10 -1.88
CA ASP A 44 -1.22 23.75 -2.93
C ASP A 44 -0.12 24.81 -3.01
N ARG A 45 1.14 24.38 -2.87
CA ARG A 45 2.30 25.28 -2.90
C ARG A 45 2.84 25.51 -4.30
N GLY A 46 2.33 24.80 -5.28
CA GLY A 46 2.79 24.92 -6.66
C GLY A 46 4.24 24.48 -6.88
N LEU A 47 4.77 23.59 -6.05
CA LEU A 47 6.14 23.14 -6.20
C LEU A 47 6.29 22.31 -7.49
N THR A 48 7.33 22.60 -8.25
CA THR A 48 7.64 21.91 -9.49
C THR A 48 9.08 21.41 -9.50
N ASP A 49 9.32 20.34 -10.24
CA ASP A 49 10.66 19.84 -10.56
C ASP A 49 10.59 19.08 -11.89
N PRO A 50 11.60 19.14 -12.78
CA PRO A 50 11.60 18.40 -14.04
C PRO A 50 11.42 16.89 -13.88
N ALA A 51 11.82 16.32 -12.74
CA ALA A 51 11.67 14.88 -12.48
C ALA A 51 10.21 14.45 -12.35
N ILE A 52 9.29 15.34 -11.93
CA ILE A 52 7.87 14.97 -11.80
C ILE A 52 7.10 15.02 -13.12
N LEU A 53 7.62 15.69 -14.15
CA LEU A 53 7.00 15.66 -15.47
C LEU A 53 7.12 14.26 -16.08
N GLY A 54 5.98 13.59 -16.26
CA GLY A 54 5.92 12.20 -16.71
C GLY A 54 6.16 11.17 -15.58
N ALA A 55 6.27 11.58 -14.31
CA ALA A 55 6.39 10.69 -13.18
C ALA A 55 5.11 9.88 -12.93
N ILE A 56 5.25 8.75 -12.24
CA ILE A 56 4.13 7.93 -11.79
C ILE A 56 4.23 7.77 -10.27
N ASP A 57 3.22 8.25 -9.56
CA ASP A 57 3.12 8.07 -8.12
C ASP A 57 2.43 6.74 -7.80
N LEU A 58 3.19 5.78 -7.26
CA LEU A 58 2.67 4.45 -6.93
C LEU A 58 1.97 4.39 -5.58
N HIS A 59 1.96 5.48 -4.80
CA HIS A 59 1.54 5.47 -3.40
C HIS A 59 0.78 6.75 -3.05
N ALA A 60 -0.43 6.89 -3.62
CA ALA A 60 -1.26 8.08 -3.46
C ALA A 60 -2.51 7.79 -2.61
N HIS A 61 -2.53 8.30 -1.36
CA HIS A 61 -3.70 8.19 -0.49
C HIS A 61 -4.73 9.29 -0.77
N HIS A 62 -6.01 8.98 -0.56
CA HIS A 62 -7.12 9.85 -0.93
C HIS A 62 -8.36 9.60 -0.07
N ASP A 63 -9.29 10.57 -0.02
CA ASP A 63 -10.65 10.36 0.44
C ASP A 63 -11.50 9.62 -0.62
N PRO A 64 -12.58 8.90 -0.22
CA PRO A 64 -12.99 8.68 1.18
C PRO A 64 -12.10 7.68 1.90
N ASP A 65 -11.81 7.95 3.16
CA ASP A 65 -11.03 7.08 4.03
C ASP A 65 -11.58 7.10 5.47
N SER A 66 -11.06 6.24 6.36
CA SER A 66 -11.47 6.19 7.77
C SER A 66 -10.98 7.36 8.60
N TYR A 67 -10.06 8.16 8.10
CA TYR A 67 -9.54 9.38 8.70
C TYR A 67 -9.32 10.46 7.65
N PRO A 68 -9.29 11.75 8.04
CA PRO A 68 -9.26 12.85 7.08
C PRO A 68 -8.07 12.79 6.14
N ARG A 69 -8.34 12.83 4.85
CA ARG A 69 -7.35 12.95 3.80
C ARG A 69 -7.26 14.39 3.29
N GLN A 70 -6.22 14.66 2.55
CA GLN A 70 -5.93 15.98 1.96
C GLN A 70 -6.95 16.35 0.87
N ALA A 71 -7.37 15.37 0.07
CA ALA A 71 -8.24 15.52 -1.07
C ALA A 71 -8.83 14.17 -1.50
N ASP A 72 -9.92 14.19 -2.26
CA ASP A 72 -10.50 12.99 -2.83
C ASP A 72 -9.72 12.47 -4.05
N ALA A 73 -10.09 11.24 -4.49
CA ALA A 73 -9.42 10.59 -5.62
C ALA A 73 -9.51 11.39 -6.94
N PHE A 74 -10.60 12.13 -7.15
CA PHE A 74 -10.80 12.95 -8.33
C PHE A 74 -9.92 14.21 -8.29
N GLU A 75 -9.82 14.83 -7.11
CA GLU A 75 -9.02 16.03 -6.88
C GLU A 75 -7.53 15.73 -7.04
N ILE A 76 -7.02 14.66 -6.40
CA ILE A 76 -5.60 14.29 -6.54
C ILE A 76 -5.23 13.92 -7.96
N ALA A 77 -6.14 13.26 -8.70
CA ALA A 77 -5.90 12.91 -10.10
C ALA A 77 -5.88 14.14 -11.01
N ARG A 78 -6.79 15.10 -10.81
CA ARG A 78 -6.75 16.38 -11.54
C ARG A 78 -5.44 17.12 -11.29
N LEU A 79 -5.05 17.26 -10.03
CA LEU A 79 -3.79 17.91 -9.65
C LEU A 79 -2.58 17.19 -10.26
N ALA A 80 -2.54 15.87 -10.22
CA ALA A 80 -1.48 15.07 -10.85
C ALA A 80 -1.38 15.36 -12.35
N LYS A 81 -2.52 15.39 -13.06
CA LYS A 81 -2.58 15.73 -14.49
C LYS A 81 -2.10 17.16 -14.76
N GLU A 82 -2.59 18.14 -14.01
CA GLU A 82 -2.20 19.55 -14.11
C GLU A 82 -0.70 19.77 -13.90
N ARG A 83 -0.10 18.98 -13.02
CA ARG A 83 1.35 19.02 -12.72
C ARG A 83 2.18 18.16 -13.66
N GLY A 84 1.55 17.55 -14.69
CA GLY A 84 2.24 16.79 -15.73
C GLY A 84 2.72 15.42 -15.32
N LEU A 85 2.16 14.80 -14.28
CA LEU A 85 2.39 13.39 -13.99
C LEU A 85 1.81 12.53 -15.13
N ARG A 86 2.44 11.39 -15.39
CA ARG A 86 1.93 10.38 -16.32
C ARG A 86 0.85 9.52 -15.67
N GLY A 87 0.96 9.26 -14.36
CA GLY A 87 -0.01 8.41 -13.69
C GLY A 87 0.08 8.41 -12.18
N ILE A 88 -0.95 7.81 -11.57
CA ILE A 88 -1.03 7.58 -10.13
C ILE A 88 -1.64 6.21 -9.85
N VAL A 89 -1.27 5.61 -8.71
CA VAL A 89 -1.94 4.45 -8.12
C VAL A 89 -2.70 4.90 -6.88
N LEU A 90 -4.01 4.74 -6.90
CA LEU A 90 -4.87 5.03 -5.76
C LEU A 90 -4.67 3.97 -4.69
N LYS A 91 -4.18 4.36 -3.53
CA LYS A 91 -3.99 3.48 -2.38
C LYS A 91 -4.98 3.81 -1.27
N ASN A 92 -5.66 2.77 -0.77
CA ASN A 92 -6.48 2.84 0.43
C ASN A 92 -6.19 1.61 1.30
N HIS A 93 -6.25 1.76 2.63
CA HIS A 93 -5.98 0.65 3.55
C HIS A 93 -7.20 -0.26 3.76
N TRP A 94 -8.40 0.23 3.41
CA TRP A 94 -9.66 -0.37 3.81
C TRP A 94 -10.51 -0.89 2.66
N THR A 95 -10.26 -0.42 1.45
CA THR A 95 -11.03 -0.78 0.27
C THR A 95 -10.11 -1.12 -0.91
N GLU A 96 -10.61 -1.93 -1.82
CA GLU A 96 -10.06 -2.09 -3.16
C GLU A 96 -10.34 -0.82 -3.98
N THR A 97 -9.41 -0.41 -4.85
CA THR A 97 -9.49 0.87 -5.56
C THR A 97 -9.45 0.77 -7.09
N ALA A 98 -9.48 -0.45 -7.68
CA ALA A 98 -9.46 -0.59 -9.14
C ALA A 98 -10.77 -0.08 -9.80
N GLY A 99 -11.91 -0.32 -9.15
CA GLY A 99 -13.19 0.23 -9.61
C GLY A 99 -13.22 1.76 -9.54
N LEU A 100 -12.65 2.35 -8.48
CA LEU A 100 -12.52 3.80 -8.35
C LEU A 100 -11.57 4.38 -9.42
N ALA A 101 -10.46 3.72 -9.70
CA ALA A 101 -9.52 4.12 -10.75
C ALA A 101 -10.19 4.19 -12.13
N TYR A 102 -11.06 3.22 -12.45
CA TYR A 102 -11.88 3.26 -13.66
C TYR A 102 -12.74 4.54 -13.73
N LEU A 103 -13.45 4.86 -12.65
CA LEU A 103 -14.34 6.04 -12.61
C LEU A 103 -13.54 7.35 -12.73
N VAL A 104 -12.42 7.47 -12.02
CA VAL A 104 -11.55 8.64 -12.07
C VAL A 104 -11.00 8.87 -13.48
N ARG A 105 -10.47 7.84 -14.13
CA ARG A 105 -9.98 7.95 -15.52
C ARG A 105 -11.08 8.37 -16.47
N LYS A 106 -12.25 7.76 -16.35
CA LYS A 106 -13.37 8.01 -17.27
C LYS A 106 -13.94 9.41 -17.14
N TYR A 107 -14.11 9.89 -15.91
CA TYR A 107 -14.92 11.09 -15.67
C TYR A 107 -14.12 12.33 -15.25
N ALA A 108 -12.94 12.17 -14.67
CA ALA A 108 -12.16 13.29 -14.17
C ALA A 108 -10.92 13.61 -15.00
N THR A 109 -10.18 12.60 -15.42
CA THR A 109 -8.83 12.79 -15.98
C THR A 109 -8.55 11.92 -17.19
N PRO A 110 -9.32 12.07 -18.30
CA PRO A 110 -8.96 11.40 -19.54
C PRO A 110 -7.52 11.71 -19.94
N GLY A 111 -6.72 10.67 -20.22
CA GLY A 111 -5.31 10.82 -20.59
C GLY A 111 -4.31 10.74 -19.43
N LEU A 112 -4.74 10.73 -18.17
CA LEU A 112 -3.90 10.34 -17.04
C LEU A 112 -4.03 8.83 -16.81
N GLU A 113 -2.93 8.15 -16.56
CA GLU A 113 -2.92 6.76 -16.15
C GLU A 113 -3.30 6.65 -14.66
N VAL A 114 -4.50 6.17 -14.35
CA VAL A 114 -4.94 5.94 -12.96
C VAL A 114 -5.15 4.46 -12.75
N PHE A 115 -4.52 3.91 -11.74
CA PHE A 115 -4.61 2.51 -11.36
C PHE A 115 -5.08 2.37 -9.92
N GLY A 116 -5.58 1.21 -9.61
CA GLY A 116 -5.99 0.84 -8.27
C GLY A 116 -5.15 -0.30 -7.71
N ALA A 117 -5.46 -0.62 -6.48
CA ALA A 117 -4.76 -1.56 -5.65
C ALA A 117 -5.68 -2.23 -4.63
N VAL A 118 -5.17 -3.21 -3.94
CA VAL A 118 -5.78 -3.74 -2.71
C VAL A 118 -4.73 -3.84 -1.62
N THR A 119 -5.10 -3.47 -0.40
CA THR A 119 -4.28 -3.67 0.80
C THR A 119 -4.94 -4.74 1.65
N LEU A 120 -4.18 -5.78 2.03
CA LEU A 120 -4.71 -6.95 2.72
C LEU A 120 -4.76 -6.73 4.24
N ASP A 121 -5.35 -5.60 4.64
CA ASP A 121 -5.69 -5.28 6.02
C ASP A 121 -7.04 -5.91 6.44
N THR A 122 -7.43 -5.83 7.68
CA THR A 122 -8.64 -6.47 8.23
C THR A 122 -9.92 -6.15 7.46
N PRO A 123 -10.20 -4.90 7.03
CA PRO A 123 -11.43 -4.58 6.31
C PRO A 123 -11.57 -5.25 4.93
N THR A 124 -10.45 -5.61 4.30
CA THR A 124 -10.44 -6.38 3.03
C THR A 124 -10.42 -7.90 3.27
N GLY A 125 -10.54 -8.33 4.53
CA GLY A 125 -10.54 -9.73 4.94
C GLY A 125 -9.18 -10.30 5.31
N GLY A 126 -8.16 -9.45 5.55
CA GLY A 126 -6.80 -9.87 5.85
C GLY A 126 -6.10 -10.46 4.63
N ILE A 127 -5.34 -11.55 4.80
CA ILE A 127 -4.73 -12.27 3.68
C ILE A 127 -5.86 -12.99 2.91
N ASN A 128 -6.52 -12.24 2.05
CA ASN A 128 -7.71 -12.67 1.34
C ASN A 128 -7.46 -12.83 -0.18
N PRO A 129 -7.27 -14.06 -0.68
CA PRO A 129 -7.08 -14.31 -2.11
C PRO A 129 -8.25 -13.83 -2.98
N GLN A 130 -9.49 -13.84 -2.46
CA GLN A 130 -10.65 -13.39 -3.23
C GLN A 130 -10.64 -11.88 -3.48
N ALA A 131 -10.15 -11.08 -2.51
CA ALA A 131 -9.97 -9.64 -2.72
C ALA A 131 -8.96 -9.35 -3.84
N VAL A 132 -7.89 -10.14 -3.92
CA VAL A 132 -6.91 -10.04 -5.01
C VAL A 132 -7.52 -10.42 -6.36
N ARG A 133 -8.29 -11.52 -6.44
CA ARG A 133 -8.99 -11.94 -7.68
C ARG A 133 -9.94 -10.85 -8.14
N TYR A 134 -10.80 -10.36 -7.24
CA TYR A 134 -11.77 -9.32 -7.59
C TYR A 134 -11.09 -8.07 -8.15
N MET A 135 -10.04 -7.57 -7.50
CA MET A 135 -9.26 -6.43 -7.99
C MET A 135 -8.64 -6.70 -9.36
N ALA A 136 -8.09 -7.90 -9.58
CA ALA A 136 -7.45 -8.28 -10.85
C ALA A 136 -8.47 -8.38 -11.99
N ASP A 137 -9.69 -8.84 -11.68
CA ASP A 137 -10.76 -9.09 -12.65
C ASP A 137 -11.56 -7.84 -13.02
N VAL A 138 -11.33 -6.70 -12.36
CA VAL A 138 -11.96 -5.43 -12.75
C VAL A 138 -11.67 -5.14 -14.22
N VAL A 139 -12.73 -5.04 -15.02
CA VAL A 139 -12.64 -4.88 -16.49
C VAL A 139 -11.83 -3.65 -16.85
N GLY A 140 -10.90 -3.81 -17.79
CA GLY A 140 -9.97 -2.75 -18.21
C GLY A 140 -8.59 -2.84 -17.55
N GLY A 141 -8.41 -3.78 -16.62
CA GLY A 141 -7.12 -4.06 -16.00
C GLY A 141 -6.59 -2.89 -15.16
N TYR A 142 -7.46 -2.29 -14.38
CA TYR A 142 -7.11 -1.14 -13.52
C TYR A 142 -6.38 -1.54 -12.25
N GLY A 143 -6.59 -2.76 -11.72
CA GLY A 143 -5.86 -3.28 -10.57
C GLY A 143 -4.40 -3.57 -10.93
N ARG A 144 -3.46 -3.06 -10.13
CA ARG A 144 -2.01 -3.21 -10.39
C ARG A 144 -1.21 -3.70 -9.22
N ILE A 145 -1.50 -3.25 -8.01
CA ILE A 145 -0.66 -3.52 -6.84
C ILE A 145 -1.45 -4.22 -5.75
N VAL A 146 -0.85 -5.25 -5.17
CA VAL A 146 -1.32 -5.93 -3.97
C VAL A 146 -0.35 -5.60 -2.86
N TRP A 147 -0.78 -4.86 -1.85
CA TRP A 147 -0.04 -4.69 -0.61
C TRP A 147 -0.40 -5.79 0.38
N LEU A 148 0.59 -6.46 0.93
CA LEU A 148 0.42 -7.25 2.14
C LEU A 148 0.06 -6.31 3.31
N PRO A 149 -0.32 -6.83 4.48
CA PRO A 149 -0.87 -6.01 5.57
C PRO A 149 -0.01 -4.79 5.88
N THR A 150 -0.68 -3.66 6.06
CA THR A 150 -0.08 -2.40 6.43
C THR A 150 -0.43 -2.05 7.88
N HIS A 151 -1.35 -1.13 8.12
CA HIS A 151 -1.70 -0.72 9.49
C HIS A 151 -2.20 -1.85 10.39
N ASP A 152 -2.81 -2.88 9.82
CA ASP A 152 -3.25 -4.05 10.60
C ASP A 152 -2.19 -5.17 10.65
N SER A 153 -0.98 -4.95 10.17
CA SER A 153 0.09 -5.94 10.26
C SER A 153 0.42 -6.28 11.73
N GLU A 154 0.75 -7.56 12.00
CA GLU A 154 1.18 -7.97 13.33
C GLU A 154 2.39 -7.13 13.80
N HIS A 155 3.31 -6.82 12.91
CA HIS A 155 4.50 -6.03 13.23
C HIS A 155 4.14 -4.63 13.75
N GLU A 156 3.34 -3.85 13.00
CA GLU A 156 2.99 -2.48 13.38
C GLU A 156 2.15 -2.45 14.66
N VAL A 157 1.14 -3.33 14.78
CA VAL A 157 0.29 -3.40 15.97
C VAL A 157 1.12 -3.71 17.21
N ARG A 158 2.05 -4.67 17.13
CA ARG A 158 2.91 -5.03 18.27
C ARG A 158 3.95 -3.97 18.57
N TYR A 159 4.56 -3.36 17.55
CA TYR A 159 5.51 -2.27 17.74
C TYR A 159 4.89 -1.10 18.50
N ASN A 160 3.66 -0.74 18.14
CA ASN A 160 2.91 0.33 18.80
C ASN A 160 2.25 -0.08 20.11
N LYS A 161 2.40 -1.37 20.54
CA LYS A 161 1.80 -1.93 21.75
C LYS A 161 0.27 -1.81 21.79
N GLU A 162 -0.37 -1.86 20.63
CA GLU A 162 -1.81 -1.74 20.52
C GLU A 162 -2.51 -3.05 20.88
N GLN A 163 -3.70 -2.93 21.51
CA GLN A 163 -4.51 -4.07 21.95
C GLN A 163 -5.69 -4.26 20.98
N ARG A 164 -5.38 -4.54 19.74
CA ARG A 164 -6.39 -4.76 18.69
C ARG A 164 -6.05 -5.98 17.82
N PRO A 165 -7.02 -6.52 17.07
CA PRO A 165 -6.76 -7.56 16.08
C PRO A 165 -5.72 -7.13 15.06
N PHE A 166 -4.97 -8.09 14.53
CA PHE A 166 -3.97 -7.86 13.50
C PHE A 166 -3.96 -9.02 12.49
N VAL A 167 -3.36 -8.76 11.35
CA VAL A 167 -3.18 -9.71 10.26
C VAL A 167 -1.75 -10.23 10.26
N ARG A 168 -1.58 -11.54 10.27
CA ARG A 168 -0.28 -12.22 10.19
C ARG A 168 0.04 -12.60 8.76
N VAL A 169 1.31 -12.54 8.41
CA VAL A 169 1.84 -13.12 7.17
C VAL A 169 2.62 -14.42 7.43
N SER A 170 3.06 -14.62 8.68
CA SER A 170 3.85 -15.79 9.08
C SER A 170 3.41 -16.36 10.44
N ARG A 171 3.81 -17.61 10.70
CA ARG A 171 3.71 -18.26 12.01
C ARG A 171 4.92 -19.16 12.21
N ALA A 172 5.57 -19.07 13.36
CA ALA A 172 6.76 -19.85 13.69
C ALA A 172 7.85 -19.78 12.59
N GLY A 173 8.07 -18.58 12.01
CA GLY A 173 9.08 -18.32 11.01
C GLY A 173 8.75 -18.86 9.60
N LYS A 174 7.50 -19.27 9.34
CA LYS A 174 7.05 -19.75 8.03
C LYS A 174 5.86 -18.91 7.55
N LEU A 175 5.85 -18.54 6.27
CA LEU A 175 4.72 -17.87 5.64
C LEU A 175 3.47 -18.74 5.72
N LEU A 176 2.31 -18.09 5.90
CA LEU A 176 1.02 -18.76 5.94
C LEU A 176 0.64 -19.30 4.54
N PRO A 177 -0.14 -20.38 4.45
CA PRO A 177 -0.62 -20.92 3.17
C PRO A 177 -1.34 -19.87 2.32
N GLU A 178 -2.14 -19.01 2.94
CA GLU A 178 -2.91 -17.95 2.27
C GLU A 178 -1.97 -16.89 1.64
N VAL A 179 -0.81 -16.64 2.23
CA VAL A 179 0.21 -15.77 1.64
C VAL A 179 0.77 -16.37 0.35
N HIS A 180 1.02 -17.69 0.35
CA HIS A 180 1.45 -18.40 -0.87
C HIS A 180 0.37 -18.38 -1.95
N GLU A 181 -0.90 -18.50 -1.58
CA GLU A 181 -2.02 -18.39 -2.54
C GLU A 181 -2.08 -16.99 -3.15
N VAL A 182 -1.98 -15.93 -2.33
CA VAL A 182 -1.92 -14.53 -2.81
C VAL A 182 -0.73 -14.33 -3.74
N ILE A 183 0.46 -14.82 -3.39
CA ILE A 183 1.65 -14.74 -4.24
C ILE A 183 1.42 -15.45 -5.58
N GLY A 184 0.79 -16.62 -5.57
CA GLY A 184 0.41 -17.35 -6.79
C GLY A 184 -0.52 -16.55 -7.69
N LEU A 185 -1.52 -15.88 -7.13
CA LEU A 185 -2.44 -15.00 -7.86
C LEU A 185 -1.72 -13.76 -8.44
N VAL A 186 -0.83 -13.15 -7.66
CA VAL A 186 -0.01 -12.03 -8.13
C VAL A 186 0.82 -12.44 -9.34
N ALA A 187 1.43 -13.62 -9.32
CA ALA A 187 2.18 -14.16 -10.46
C ALA A 187 1.27 -14.45 -11.66
N GLN A 188 0.13 -15.11 -11.43
CA GLN A 188 -0.84 -15.49 -12.46
C GLN A 188 -1.41 -14.28 -13.21
N HIS A 189 -1.79 -13.23 -12.49
CA HIS A 189 -2.37 -12.00 -13.06
C HIS A 189 -1.31 -10.95 -13.44
N ASP A 190 -0.02 -11.29 -13.30
CA ASP A 190 1.11 -10.40 -13.59
C ASP A 190 1.01 -9.06 -12.85
N LEU A 191 0.62 -9.09 -11.57
CA LEU A 191 0.49 -7.93 -10.69
C LEU A 191 1.81 -7.58 -10.01
N THR A 192 1.83 -6.47 -9.30
CA THR A 192 2.91 -6.05 -8.42
C THR A 192 2.60 -6.45 -6.99
N LEU A 193 3.54 -7.11 -6.32
CA LEU A 193 3.47 -7.43 -4.90
C LEU A 193 4.27 -6.40 -4.09
N ALA A 194 3.64 -5.79 -3.09
CA ALA A 194 4.29 -4.91 -2.13
C ALA A 194 4.25 -5.54 -0.73
N THR A 195 5.37 -5.47 0.00
CA THR A 195 5.56 -6.21 1.26
C THR A 195 4.68 -5.72 2.41
N GLY A 196 4.16 -4.49 2.35
CA GLY A 196 3.40 -3.91 3.46
C GLY A 196 4.30 -3.58 4.67
N HIS A 197 3.70 -3.54 5.86
CA HIS A 197 4.37 -3.19 7.11
C HIS A 197 4.71 -4.46 7.90
N VAL A 198 5.60 -5.28 7.38
CA VAL A 198 6.04 -6.54 7.98
C VAL A 198 7.46 -6.42 8.52
N THR A 199 7.92 -7.38 9.32
CA THR A 199 9.32 -7.39 9.76
C THR A 199 10.28 -7.53 8.57
N PRO A 200 11.54 -7.07 8.69
CA PRO A 200 12.57 -7.28 7.65
C PRO A 200 12.71 -8.75 7.22
N GLU A 201 12.66 -9.67 8.17
CA GLU A 201 12.77 -11.11 7.94
C GLU A 201 11.59 -11.64 7.14
N GLU A 202 10.37 -11.23 7.49
CA GLU A 202 9.15 -11.57 6.75
C GLU A 202 9.17 -10.99 5.34
N ALA A 203 9.61 -9.72 5.18
CA ALA A 203 9.75 -9.10 3.87
C ALA A 203 10.67 -9.92 2.96
N LEU A 204 11.84 -10.34 3.44
CA LEU A 204 12.76 -11.18 2.67
C LEU A 204 12.19 -12.57 2.36
N GLN A 205 11.45 -13.18 3.30
CA GLN A 205 10.77 -14.47 3.04
C GLN A 205 9.69 -14.33 1.96
N ILE A 206 8.89 -13.27 2.01
CA ILE A 206 7.86 -12.95 1.01
C ILE A 206 8.51 -12.77 -0.37
N LEU A 207 9.58 -11.99 -0.46
CA LEU A 207 10.28 -11.75 -1.73
C LEU A 207 10.90 -13.02 -2.30
N LYS A 208 11.47 -13.89 -1.47
CA LYS A 208 11.98 -15.21 -1.89
C LYS A 208 10.86 -16.10 -2.44
N ALA A 209 9.75 -16.17 -1.73
CA ALA A 209 8.59 -16.94 -2.16
C ALA A 209 7.98 -16.37 -3.47
N ALA A 210 7.88 -15.06 -3.58
CA ALA A 210 7.37 -14.37 -4.76
C ALA A 210 8.27 -14.62 -5.99
N LYS A 211 9.59 -14.50 -5.83
CA LYS A 211 10.56 -14.82 -6.89
C LYS A 211 10.44 -16.28 -7.35
N ALA A 212 10.33 -17.22 -6.40
CA ALA A 212 10.17 -18.64 -6.70
C ALA A 212 8.86 -18.94 -7.43
N ALA A 213 7.79 -18.20 -7.15
CA ALA A 213 6.50 -18.29 -7.84
C ALA A 213 6.46 -17.55 -9.20
N GLY A 214 7.54 -16.87 -9.60
CA GLY A 214 7.62 -16.16 -10.87
C GLY A 214 7.03 -14.75 -10.86
N VAL A 215 6.81 -14.14 -9.68
CA VAL A 215 6.40 -12.73 -9.59
C VAL A 215 7.52 -11.85 -10.13
N LYS A 216 7.19 -11.05 -11.14
CA LYS A 216 8.17 -10.20 -11.85
C LYS A 216 8.34 -8.82 -11.22
N ARG A 217 7.34 -8.34 -10.48
CA ARG A 217 7.25 -6.97 -9.96
C ARG A 217 7.03 -7.00 -8.46
N MET A 218 8.01 -6.53 -7.73
CA MET A 218 8.01 -6.57 -6.27
C MET A 218 8.48 -5.24 -5.70
N ILE A 219 7.84 -4.80 -4.62
CA ILE A 219 8.18 -3.57 -3.89
C ILE A 219 8.43 -3.92 -2.43
N VAL A 220 9.53 -3.42 -1.88
CA VAL A 220 9.71 -3.31 -0.43
C VAL A 220 9.09 -1.98 -0.01
N THR A 221 8.00 -2.04 0.74
CA THR A 221 7.23 -0.86 1.13
C THR A 221 7.99 -0.01 2.13
N HIS A 222 8.37 1.19 1.77
CA HIS A 222 9.08 2.25 2.52
C HIS A 222 9.95 1.79 3.72
N PRO A 223 10.95 0.90 3.48
CA PRO A 223 11.70 0.21 4.54
C PRO A 223 12.69 1.12 5.29
N LEU A 224 12.65 2.42 5.05
CA LEU A 224 13.57 3.41 5.62
C LEU A 224 12.82 4.62 6.21
N LEU A 225 11.47 4.57 6.31
CA LEU A 225 10.66 5.67 6.80
C LEU A 225 10.62 5.71 8.33
N ASP A 226 10.18 4.61 8.94
CA ASP A 226 10.00 4.50 10.38
C ASP A 226 10.05 3.03 10.80
N PRO A 227 10.67 2.69 11.95
CA PRO A 227 10.74 1.30 12.46
C PRO A 227 9.40 0.63 12.70
N GLN A 228 8.32 1.41 12.94
CA GLN A 228 6.98 0.85 13.13
C GLN A 228 6.43 0.16 11.89
N PHE A 229 6.89 0.54 10.70
CA PHE A 229 6.43 -0.04 9.43
C PHE A 229 7.33 -1.19 8.99
N THR A 230 8.55 -0.88 8.60
CA THR A 230 9.60 -1.83 8.24
C THR A 230 10.93 -1.08 8.33
N TRP A 231 11.96 -1.70 8.93
CA TRP A 231 13.26 -1.01 9.09
C TRP A 231 14.40 -1.93 8.72
N MET A 232 14.82 -1.86 7.45
CA MET A 232 15.83 -2.76 6.89
C MET A 232 17.22 -2.16 6.93
N SER A 233 18.23 -3.01 7.14
CA SER A 233 19.63 -2.65 6.96
C SER A 233 19.97 -2.54 5.45
N VAL A 234 21.12 -1.91 5.14
CA VAL A 234 21.59 -1.82 3.74
C VAL A 234 21.83 -3.21 3.14
N GLU A 235 22.30 -4.17 3.96
CA GLU A 235 22.52 -5.56 3.55
C GLU A 235 21.21 -6.25 3.20
N GLN A 236 20.18 -6.10 4.02
CA GLN A 236 18.83 -6.62 3.76
C GLN A 236 18.21 -5.98 2.51
N LEU A 237 18.38 -4.67 2.32
CA LEU A 237 17.93 -3.97 1.11
C LEU A 237 18.66 -4.46 -0.14
N ARG A 238 19.97 -4.72 -0.04
CA ARG A 238 20.73 -5.30 -1.16
C ARG A 238 20.26 -6.72 -1.49
N GLU A 239 19.94 -7.52 -0.47
CA GLU A 239 19.35 -8.84 -0.68
C GLU A 239 17.99 -8.73 -1.40
N ALA A 240 17.11 -7.82 -0.98
CA ALA A 240 15.84 -7.56 -1.63
C ALA A 240 16.01 -7.13 -3.10
N ALA A 241 16.95 -6.22 -3.37
CA ALA A 241 17.30 -5.78 -4.73
C ALA A 241 17.82 -6.94 -5.61
N ASN A 242 18.65 -7.83 -5.07
CA ASN A 242 19.13 -9.03 -5.76
C ASN A 242 18.01 -10.06 -6.03
N LEU A 243 16.95 -10.05 -5.24
CA LEU A 243 15.76 -10.83 -5.51
C LEU A 243 14.91 -10.23 -6.65
N GLY A 244 15.18 -8.98 -7.06
CA GLY A 244 14.48 -8.26 -8.11
C GLY A 244 13.41 -7.28 -7.59
N ALA A 245 13.40 -7.01 -6.28
CA ALA A 245 12.49 -6.05 -5.70
C ALA A 245 12.99 -4.61 -5.84
N PHE A 246 12.06 -3.66 -6.01
CA PHE A 246 12.34 -2.24 -5.91
C PHE A 246 12.13 -1.78 -4.47
N ILE A 247 13.00 -0.89 -4.02
CA ILE A 247 12.98 -0.29 -2.69
C ILE A 247 12.23 1.02 -2.78
N GLU A 248 11.12 1.14 -2.08
CA GLU A 248 10.33 2.36 -2.07
C GLU A 248 10.92 3.39 -1.11
N LEU A 249 11.17 4.59 -1.62
CA LEU A 249 11.43 5.80 -0.85
C LEU A 249 10.18 6.67 -0.89
N THR A 250 9.67 7.05 0.27
CA THR A 250 8.52 7.96 0.33
C THR A 250 8.95 9.40 0.49
N GLY A 251 8.08 10.32 0.09
CA GLY A 251 8.31 11.73 0.28
C GLY A 251 8.66 12.09 1.71
N GLY A 252 7.97 11.50 2.69
CA GLY A 252 8.22 11.72 4.11
C GLY A 252 9.63 11.33 4.55
N ALA A 253 10.20 10.27 3.99
CA ALA A 253 11.55 9.81 4.31
C ALA A 253 12.66 10.72 3.76
N ILE A 254 12.38 11.46 2.68
CA ILE A 254 13.40 12.20 1.92
C ILE A 254 13.33 13.72 2.18
N THR A 255 12.14 14.25 2.42
CA THR A 255 11.91 15.72 2.49
C THR A 255 12.27 16.33 3.83
N ALA A 256 12.16 15.58 4.91
CA ALA A 256 12.53 16.02 6.25
C ALA A 256 14.00 15.68 6.57
N GLU A 257 14.69 16.56 7.25
CA GLU A 257 16.01 16.24 7.77
C GLU A 257 15.91 15.20 8.90
N GLY A 258 16.82 14.26 8.94
CA GLY A 258 16.81 13.23 9.98
C GLY A 258 17.46 11.92 9.57
N GLU A 259 17.30 10.93 10.41
CA GLU A 259 17.87 9.58 10.17
C GLU A 259 17.27 8.89 8.94
N PRO A 260 15.93 8.93 8.68
CA PRO A 260 15.35 8.34 7.47
C PRO A 260 16.03 8.84 6.20
N LYS A 261 16.19 10.16 6.04
CA LYS A 261 16.87 10.76 4.89
C LYS A 261 18.31 10.31 4.74
N ARG A 262 19.09 10.32 5.85
CA ARG A 262 20.49 9.87 5.81
C ARG A 262 20.60 8.42 5.38
N ARG A 263 19.73 7.54 5.90
CA ARG A 263 19.69 6.12 5.55
C ARG A 263 19.27 5.89 4.10
N ALA A 264 18.24 6.61 3.64
CA ALA A 264 17.77 6.55 2.25
C ALA A 264 18.90 6.92 1.28
N LEU A 265 19.58 8.02 1.51
CA LEU A 265 20.70 8.47 0.67
C LEU A 265 21.90 7.50 0.72
N ALA A 266 22.21 6.93 1.88
CA ALA A 266 23.24 5.91 2.02
C ALA A 266 22.88 4.63 1.25
N ALA A 267 21.61 4.19 1.32
CA ALA A 267 21.14 3.02 0.60
C ALA A 267 21.19 3.24 -0.93
N VAL A 268 20.73 4.40 -1.43
CA VAL A 268 20.81 4.75 -2.87
C VAL A 268 22.26 4.69 -3.36
N ARG A 269 23.20 5.27 -2.62
CA ARG A 269 24.65 5.22 -2.97
C ARG A 269 25.22 3.80 -2.96
N ALA A 270 24.81 2.98 -1.99
CA ALA A 270 25.35 1.64 -1.80
C ALA A 270 24.78 0.57 -2.76
N ILE A 271 23.55 0.78 -3.27
CA ILE A 271 22.80 -0.21 -4.05
C ILE A 271 22.63 0.24 -5.50
N GLY A 272 22.47 1.55 -5.73
CA GLY A 272 22.24 2.17 -7.04
C GLY A 272 20.78 2.47 -7.32
N ALA A 273 20.52 3.64 -7.89
CA ALA A 273 19.19 4.22 -8.14
C ALA A 273 18.24 3.31 -8.95
N ARG A 274 18.78 2.44 -9.81
CA ARG A 274 18.01 1.49 -10.62
C ARG A 274 17.14 0.52 -9.80
N HIS A 275 17.40 0.39 -8.51
CA HIS A 275 16.65 -0.48 -7.60
C HIS A 275 15.66 0.29 -6.73
N PHE A 276 15.50 1.59 -6.95
CA PHE A 276 14.64 2.43 -6.13
C PHE A 276 13.47 3.01 -6.92
N ILE A 277 12.40 3.27 -6.23
CA ILE A 277 11.27 4.07 -6.68
C ILE A 277 10.99 5.17 -5.65
N VAL A 278 10.36 6.25 -6.10
CA VAL A 278 9.86 7.30 -5.20
C VAL A 278 8.35 7.39 -5.32
N GLY A 279 7.67 7.13 -4.21
CA GLY A 279 6.24 7.37 -4.03
C GLY A 279 6.00 8.59 -3.14
N SER A 280 4.86 9.24 -3.26
CA SER A 280 4.55 10.34 -2.36
C SER A 280 4.28 9.86 -0.94
N ASP A 281 3.50 8.79 -0.79
CA ASP A 281 2.90 8.36 0.47
C ASP A 281 2.17 9.54 1.15
N ALA A 282 1.69 10.45 0.31
CA ALA A 282 0.98 11.66 0.73
C ALA A 282 -0.52 11.40 0.78
N GLY A 283 -1.24 12.34 1.37
CA GLY A 283 -2.69 12.33 1.45
C GLY A 283 -3.24 12.61 2.83
N LEU A 284 -2.41 12.63 3.89
CA LEU A 284 -2.88 13.05 5.21
C LEU A 284 -3.25 14.53 5.22
N ALA A 285 -4.43 14.88 5.74
CA ALA A 285 -4.82 16.25 5.94
C ALA A 285 -3.77 17.00 6.80
N GLY A 286 -3.53 18.26 6.48
CA GLY A 286 -2.51 19.08 7.15
C GLY A 286 -1.06 18.79 6.71
N ARG A 287 -0.85 17.94 5.69
CA ARG A 287 0.45 17.66 5.07
C ARG A 287 0.49 18.20 3.63
N LEU A 288 1.67 18.19 3.01
CA LEU A 288 1.80 18.52 1.59
C LEU A 288 0.97 17.60 0.72
N ASN A 289 0.45 18.11 -0.38
CA ASN A 289 -0.18 17.28 -1.40
C ASN A 289 0.84 16.37 -2.12
N HIS A 290 0.35 15.43 -2.91
CA HIS A 290 1.13 14.41 -3.60
C HIS A 290 2.21 15.01 -4.52
N THR A 291 1.81 15.96 -5.35
CA THR A 291 2.71 16.56 -6.36
C THR A 291 3.77 17.46 -5.72
N ASP A 292 3.41 18.25 -4.72
CA ASP A 292 4.36 19.05 -3.96
C ASP A 292 5.36 18.17 -3.21
N THR A 293 4.88 17.06 -2.65
CA THR A 293 5.73 16.07 -1.97
C THR A 293 6.74 15.44 -2.93
N LEU A 294 6.31 15.01 -4.12
CA LEU A 294 7.20 14.45 -5.14
C LEU A 294 8.22 15.50 -5.64
N ALA A 295 7.78 16.73 -5.92
CA ALA A 295 8.68 17.79 -6.36
C ALA A 295 9.74 18.12 -5.30
N LEU A 296 9.36 18.16 -4.03
CA LEU A 296 10.29 18.39 -2.93
C LEU A 296 11.25 17.19 -2.75
N ALA A 297 10.77 15.96 -2.91
CA ALA A 297 11.59 14.77 -2.88
C ALA A 297 12.64 14.78 -4.00
N ALA A 298 12.26 15.12 -5.24
CA ALA A 298 13.19 15.25 -6.36
C ALA A 298 14.28 16.30 -6.11
N LYS A 299 13.88 17.50 -5.63
CA LYS A 299 14.83 18.56 -5.23
C LYS A 299 15.80 18.08 -4.16
N SER A 300 15.29 17.36 -3.16
CA SER A 300 16.08 16.86 -2.03
C SER A 300 17.12 15.81 -2.49
N LEU A 301 16.71 14.87 -3.36
CA LEU A 301 17.60 13.87 -3.94
C LEU A 301 18.67 14.51 -4.83
N ARG A 302 18.30 15.45 -5.69
CA ARG A 302 19.23 16.19 -6.56
C ARG A 302 20.25 16.98 -5.72
N ALA A 303 19.82 17.66 -4.68
CA ALA A 303 20.71 18.37 -3.75
C ALA A 303 21.69 17.43 -3.04
N ALA A 304 21.34 16.16 -2.88
CA ALA A 304 22.21 15.11 -2.32
C ALA A 304 23.13 14.44 -3.36
N GLY A 305 23.12 14.90 -4.62
CA GLY A 305 23.97 14.42 -5.69
C GLY A 305 23.40 13.27 -6.53
N VAL A 306 22.09 12.98 -6.42
CA VAL A 306 21.42 12.02 -7.32
C VAL A 306 21.28 12.68 -8.69
N SER A 307 21.73 12.00 -9.74
CA SER A 307 21.72 12.53 -11.11
C SER A 307 20.30 12.59 -11.70
N ASP A 308 20.09 13.45 -12.72
CA ASP A 308 18.81 13.51 -13.43
C ASP A 308 18.47 12.18 -14.14
N ALA A 309 19.47 11.43 -14.60
CA ALA A 309 19.28 10.08 -15.12
C ALA A 309 18.74 9.13 -14.04
N ASP A 310 19.32 9.16 -12.85
CA ASP A 310 18.86 8.37 -11.72
C ASP A 310 17.46 8.77 -11.26
N LEU A 311 17.15 10.08 -11.24
CA LEU A 311 15.80 10.56 -10.96
C LEU A 311 14.79 10.07 -12.01
N THR A 312 15.18 10.00 -13.29
CA THR A 312 14.33 9.43 -14.35
C THR A 312 14.01 7.96 -14.07
N LEU A 313 15.01 7.15 -13.68
CA LEU A 313 14.77 5.77 -13.26
C LEU A 313 13.78 5.72 -12.09
N MET A 314 14.02 6.48 -11.03
CA MET A 314 13.29 6.39 -9.75
C MET A 314 11.85 6.91 -9.83
N PHE A 315 11.58 7.93 -10.64
CA PHE A 315 10.26 8.59 -10.72
C PHE A 315 9.43 8.14 -11.93
N LYS A 316 10.05 7.59 -12.99
CA LYS A 316 9.38 7.31 -14.27
C LYS A 316 9.51 5.86 -14.71
N GLU A 317 10.73 5.38 -15.00
CA GLU A 317 10.92 4.09 -15.65
C GLU A 317 10.60 2.90 -14.74
N ASN A 318 11.15 2.89 -13.53
CA ASN A 318 10.87 1.83 -12.56
C ASN A 318 9.38 1.80 -12.15
N PRO A 319 8.73 2.94 -11.83
CA PRO A 319 7.29 2.97 -11.61
C PRO A 319 6.47 2.53 -12.84
N ALA A 320 6.85 2.91 -14.05
CA ALA A 320 6.18 2.45 -15.28
C ALA A 320 6.23 0.93 -15.42
N PHE A 321 7.41 0.33 -15.21
CA PHE A 321 7.56 -1.13 -15.20
C PHE A 321 6.63 -1.78 -14.18
N LEU A 322 6.54 -1.24 -12.97
CA LEU A 322 5.73 -1.80 -11.88
C LEU A 322 4.22 -1.77 -12.19
N VAL A 323 3.72 -0.79 -12.94
CA VAL A 323 2.31 -0.74 -13.34
C VAL A 323 2.04 -1.21 -14.76
N LYS A 324 3.01 -1.88 -15.40
CA LYS A 324 2.90 -2.46 -16.75
C LYS A 324 2.69 -1.41 -17.85
N LEU A 325 3.30 -0.26 -17.71
CA LEU A 325 3.42 0.73 -18.77
C LEU A 325 4.77 0.60 -19.46
N GLN A 326 4.80 0.93 -20.74
CA GLN A 326 6.07 1.09 -21.44
C GLN A 326 6.81 2.30 -20.86
N PRO A 327 8.14 2.27 -20.79
CA PRO A 327 8.95 3.39 -20.29
C PRO A 327 8.70 4.72 -21.01
#